data_42a7e1da77240e2214e96e3781705844
#
_entry.id   42a7e1da77240e2214e96e3781705844
#
_cell.length_a   1.000
_cell.length_b   1.000
_cell.length_c   1.000
_cell.angle_alpha   90.00
_cell.angle_beta   90.00
_cell.angle_gamma   90.00
#
_symmetry.space_group_name_H-M   'P 1'
#
loop_
_entity.id
_entity.type
_entity.pdbx_description
1 polymer ?
#
loop_
_entity_poly.entity_id
_entity_poly.type
_entity_poly.pdbx_seq_one_letter_code
_entity_poly.pdbx_strand_id
1 'polypeptide(L)'
;MKPLVTPRGRFPHVKVVNGFAFVSGTSSRKPDNTIAGASADALGTTSLDIREQTKAVIENIRDILHTVGADLDDLVQITTYLVNMNDFGGYNEVYGSYFDEKGPTRTTVAVHQLPHPHLLIEMQAIAAIREK
;
A
#
# COMPACT_ATOMS: atom_id res chain seq x y z
N MET A 1 13.63 -2.02 -14.69
CA MET A 1 12.51 -2.26 -13.75
C MET A 1 13.00 -1.99 -12.34
N LYS A 2 12.21 -1.25 -11.57
CA LYS A 2 12.53 -1.03 -10.15
C LYS A 2 12.48 -2.36 -9.39
N PRO A 3 13.41 -2.60 -8.45
CA PRO A 3 13.30 -3.76 -7.59
C PRO A 3 12.08 -3.62 -6.67
N LEU A 4 11.33 -4.70 -6.55
CA LEU A 4 10.20 -4.77 -5.64
C LEU A 4 10.65 -5.40 -4.33
N VAL A 5 9.90 -5.11 -3.26
CA VAL A 5 10.11 -5.80 -1.98
C VAL A 5 9.87 -7.29 -2.17
N THR A 6 10.65 -8.13 -1.47
CA THR A 6 10.44 -9.58 -1.49
C THR A 6 9.19 -9.92 -0.66
N PRO A 7 8.22 -10.67 -1.22
CA PRO A 7 7.06 -11.09 -0.44
C PRO A 7 7.47 -11.91 0.79
N ARG A 8 6.77 -11.71 1.90
CA ARG A 8 7.03 -12.40 3.17
C ARG A 8 6.26 -13.70 3.29
N GLY A 9 6.11 -14.42 2.20
CA GLY A 9 5.43 -15.70 2.13
C GLY A 9 5.39 -16.17 0.68
N ARG A 10 4.75 -17.29 0.44
CA ARG A 10 4.66 -17.87 -0.90
C ARG A 10 3.45 -17.30 -1.64
N PHE A 11 3.54 -16.04 -2.02
CA PHE A 11 2.48 -15.41 -2.81
C PHE A 11 3.10 -14.36 -3.74
N PRO A 12 2.45 -14.08 -4.88
CA PRO A 12 2.92 -13.03 -5.79
C PRO A 12 2.50 -11.66 -5.29
N HIS A 13 3.16 -10.61 -5.77
CA HIS A 13 2.71 -9.24 -5.55
C HIS A 13 1.37 -8.96 -6.26
N VAL A 14 1.19 -9.57 -7.43
CA VAL A 14 0.01 -9.32 -8.26
C VAL A 14 -0.31 -10.55 -9.09
N LYS A 15 -1.61 -10.77 -9.30
CA LYS A 15 -2.10 -11.85 -10.17
C LYS A 15 -3.13 -11.27 -11.13
N VAL A 16 -2.95 -11.54 -12.43
CA VAL A 16 -3.86 -11.05 -13.46
C VAL A 16 -4.80 -12.17 -13.87
N VAL A 17 -6.10 -11.89 -13.82
CA VAL A 17 -7.15 -12.82 -14.23
C VAL A 17 -8.22 -12.02 -14.97
N ASN A 18 -8.55 -12.45 -16.20
CA ASN A 18 -9.62 -11.82 -17.01
C ASN A 18 -9.48 -10.30 -17.12
N GLY A 19 -8.27 -9.80 -17.29
CA GLY A 19 -8.01 -8.37 -17.42
C GLY A 19 -8.00 -7.60 -16.10
N PHE A 20 -8.14 -8.28 -14.97
CA PHE A 20 -8.05 -7.65 -13.66
C PHE A 20 -6.74 -8.01 -12.99
N ALA A 21 -6.10 -7.01 -12.39
CA ALA A 21 -4.89 -7.19 -11.60
C ALA A 21 -5.29 -7.19 -10.11
N PHE A 22 -5.07 -8.30 -9.45
CA PHE A 22 -5.31 -8.46 -8.02
C PHE A 22 -3.99 -8.26 -7.29
N VAL A 23 -3.85 -7.13 -6.60
CA VAL A 23 -2.63 -6.78 -5.87
C VAL A 23 -2.75 -7.28 -4.44
N SER A 24 -1.75 -8.06 -4.00
CA SER A 24 -1.69 -8.54 -2.62
C SER A 24 -1.59 -7.39 -1.63
N GLY A 25 -1.92 -7.65 -0.38
CA GLY A 25 -1.75 -6.67 0.69
C GLY A 25 -0.33 -6.08 0.64
N THR A 26 -0.24 -4.77 0.53
CA THR A 26 1.01 -4.03 0.31
C THR A 26 1.24 -3.05 1.44
N SER A 27 2.43 -3.09 2.03
CA SER A 27 2.83 -2.20 3.11
C SER A 27 3.82 -1.14 2.62
N SER A 28 4.35 -0.36 3.56
CA SER A 28 5.39 0.63 3.27
C SER A 28 6.80 0.04 3.29
N ARG A 29 6.93 -1.29 3.24
CA ARG A 29 8.23 -1.95 3.23
C ARG A 29 8.98 -1.63 1.94
N LYS A 30 10.28 -1.35 2.10
CA LYS A 30 11.17 -1.08 0.97
C LYS A 30 11.85 -2.36 0.49
N PRO A 31 12.46 -2.35 -0.72
CA PRO A 31 13.19 -3.53 -1.23
C PRO A 31 14.29 -4.05 -0.30
N ASP A 32 14.91 -3.19 0.50
CA ASP A 32 15.93 -3.58 1.48
C ASP A 32 15.33 -4.12 2.80
N ASN A 33 14.02 -4.26 2.86
CA ASN A 33 13.24 -4.73 4.02
C ASN A 33 13.14 -3.74 5.17
N THR A 34 13.64 -2.51 5.01
CA THR A 34 13.32 -1.44 5.96
C THR A 34 11.91 -0.93 5.70
N ILE A 35 11.35 -0.22 6.66
CA ILE A 35 9.97 0.26 6.57
C ILE A 35 10.01 1.78 6.43
N ALA A 36 9.47 2.31 5.30
CA ALA A 36 9.30 3.74 5.16
C ALA A 36 8.33 4.23 6.23
N GLY A 37 8.60 5.39 6.81
CA GLY A 37 7.76 5.95 7.87
C GLY A 37 7.97 5.31 9.24
N ALA A 38 9.09 4.63 9.44
CA ALA A 38 9.47 4.06 10.74
C ALA A 38 10.94 4.38 11.00
N SER A 39 11.23 4.90 12.19
CA SER A 39 12.60 5.19 12.60
C SER A 39 12.75 4.90 14.09
N ALA A 40 13.98 4.59 14.52
CA ALA A 40 14.29 4.38 15.92
C ALA A 40 15.50 5.22 16.30
N ASP A 41 15.47 5.81 17.49
CA ASP A 41 16.62 6.57 17.99
C ASP A 41 17.63 5.65 18.70
N ALA A 42 18.70 6.25 19.25
CA ALA A 42 19.76 5.51 19.91
C ALA A 42 19.30 4.77 21.17
N LEU A 43 18.17 5.17 21.74
CA LEU A 43 17.58 4.55 22.92
C LEU A 43 16.52 3.52 22.58
N GLY A 44 16.28 3.27 21.29
CA GLY A 44 15.27 2.32 20.82
C GLY A 44 13.86 2.89 20.76
N THR A 45 13.68 4.19 20.96
CA THR A 45 12.36 4.81 20.81
C THR A 45 11.98 4.83 19.32
N THR A 46 10.84 4.24 18.99
CA THR A 46 10.37 4.15 17.64
C THR A 46 9.39 5.27 17.32
N SER A 47 9.59 5.93 16.19
CA SER A 47 8.68 6.95 15.66
C SER A 47 8.05 6.42 14.35
N LEU A 48 6.74 6.47 14.27
CA LEU A 48 5.98 5.98 13.11
C LEU A 48 5.19 7.13 12.51
N ASP A 49 5.24 7.24 11.18
CA ASP A 49 4.62 8.35 10.45
C ASP A 49 3.59 7.80 9.46
N ILE A 50 2.30 8.01 9.77
CA ILE A 50 1.22 7.51 8.92
C ILE A 50 1.21 8.15 7.54
N ARG A 51 1.56 9.42 7.41
CA ARG A 51 1.57 10.09 6.11
C ARG A 51 2.64 9.50 5.21
N GLU A 52 3.84 9.31 5.74
CA GLU A 52 4.95 8.74 5.00
C GLU A 52 4.68 7.28 4.63
N GLN A 53 4.10 6.51 5.56
CA GLN A 53 3.73 5.12 5.27
C GLN A 53 2.65 5.04 4.20
N THR A 54 1.63 5.89 4.26
CA THR A 54 0.56 5.88 3.25
C THR A 54 1.09 6.19 1.87
N LYS A 55 1.95 7.20 1.76
CA LYS A 55 2.59 7.53 0.48
C LYS A 55 3.37 6.35 -0.07
N ALA A 56 4.18 5.72 0.76
CA ALA A 56 5.00 4.59 0.35
C ALA A 56 4.16 3.39 -0.10
N VAL A 57 3.05 3.10 0.59
CA VAL A 57 2.14 2.03 0.20
C VAL A 57 1.57 2.28 -1.19
N ILE A 58 1.08 3.49 -1.45
CA ILE A 58 0.48 3.83 -2.75
C ILE A 58 1.54 3.74 -3.86
N GLU A 59 2.75 4.22 -3.60
CA GLU A 59 3.82 4.15 -4.58
C GLU A 59 4.32 2.73 -4.82
N ASN A 60 4.33 1.89 -3.79
CA ASN A 60 4.63 0.47 -3.95
C ASN A 60 3.57 -0.22 -4.83
N ILE A 61 2.30 0.11 -4.63
CA ILE A 61 1.22 -0.42 -5.48
C ILE A 61 1.41 0.02 -6.93
N ARG A 62 1.76 1.28 -7.16
CA ARG A 62 2.04 1.78 -8.50
C ARG A 62 3.15 0.98 -9.17
N ASP A 63 4.26 0.77 -8.47
CA ASP A 63 5.39 0.02 -9.01
C ASP A 63 5.01 -1.43 -9.34
N ILE A 64 4.19 -2.05 -8.49
CA ILE A 64 3.67 -3.40 -8.74
C ILE A 64 2.77 -3.41 -9.99
N LEU A 65 1.85 -2.45 -10.11
CA LEU A 65 0.96 -2.35 -11.26
C LEU A 65 1.75 -2.16 -12.57
N HIS A 66 2.84 -1.40 -12.54
CA HIS A 66 3.68 -1.20 -13.72
C HIS A 66 4.23 -2.53 -14.25
N THR A 67 4.43 -3.54 -13.41
CA THR A 67 4.94 -4.84 -13.86
C THR A 67 3.94 -5.60 -14.74
N VAL A 68 2.67 -5.22 -14.72
CA VAL A 68 1.62 -5.87 -15.50
C VAL A 68 0.93 -4.90 -16.47
N GLY A 69 1.55 -3.76 -16.74
CA GLY A 69 1.05 -2.79 -17.73
C GLY A 69 -0.12 -1.95 -17.22
N ALA A 70 -0.28 -1.80 -15.92
CA ALA A 70 -1.32 -0.97 -15.31
C ALA A 70 -0.71 0.17 -14.53
N ASP A 71 -1.52 1.12 -14.11
CA ASP A 71 -1.12 2.27 -13.31
C ASP A 71 -2.22 2.59 -12.29
N LEU A 72 -1.98 3.59 -11.46
CA LEU A 72 -2.95 4.01 -10.44
C LEU A 72 -4.30 4.39 -11.02
N ASP A 73 -4.33 4.95 -12.24
CA ASP A 73 -5.58 5.30 -12.93
C ASP A 73 -6.45 4.09 -13.25
N ASP A 74 -5.88 2.91 -13.24
CA ASP A 74 -6.59 1.67 -13.54
C ASP A 74 -7.21 1.03 -12.31
N LEU A 75 -6.96 1.58 -11.11
CA LEU A 75 -7.48 1.04 -9.87
C LEU A 75 -9.00 1.14 -9.82
N VAL A 76 -9.64 0.04 -9.41
CA VAL A 76 -11.09 -0.09 -9.28
C VAL A 76 -11.51 -0.11 -7.83
N GLN A 77 -10.70 -0.73 -6.98
CA GLN A 77 -11.04 -0.91 -5.58
C GLN A 77 -9.79 -0.96 -4.72
N ILE A 78 -9.85 -0.28 -3.58
CA ILE A 78 -8.81 -0.35 -2.54
C ILE A 78 -9.48 -0.69 -1.21
N THR A 79 -8.90 -1.64 -0.49
CA THR A 79 -9.23 -1.90 0.90
C THR A 79 -8.00 -1.53 1.73
N THR A 80 -8.20 -0.66 2.71
CA THR A 80 -7.14 -0.18 3.59
C THR A 80 -7.32 -0.77 4.98
N TYR A 81 -6.23 -1.24 5.56
CA TYR A 81 -6.15 -1.78 6.91
C TYR A 81 -5.27 -0.85 7.75
N LEU A 82 -5.85 -0.26 8.82
CA LEU A 82 -5.12 0.59 9.76
C LEU A 82 -5.06 -0.13 11.11
N VAL A 83 -3.96 0.00 11.83
CA VAL A 83 -3.87 -0.55 13.19
C VAL A 83 -4.44 0.42 14.24
N ASN A 84 -4.63 1.69 13.87
CA ASN A 84 -5.17 2.70 14.76
C ASN A 84 -6.00 3.70 13.95
N MET A 85 -7.29 3.79 14.22
CA MET A 85 -8.17 4.70 13.48
C MET A 85 -7.89 6.18 13.79
N ASN A 86 -7.10 6.49 14.83
CA ASN A 86 -6.60 7.84 15.04
C ASN A 86 -5.70 8.31 13.90
N ASP A 87 -5.16 7.38 13.10
CA ASP A 87 -4.36 7.70 11.91
C ASP A 87 -5.20 8.03 10.69
N PHE A 88 -6.52 7.93 10.78
CA PHE A 88 -7.41 8.13 9.63
C PHE A 88 -7.19 9.49 8.96
N GLY A 89 -7.06 10.56 9.74
CA GLY A 89 -6.90 11.91 9.19
C GLY A 89 -5.64 12.05 8.34
N GLY A 90 -4.51 11.59 8.84
CA GLY A 90 -3.24 11.65 8.10
C GLY A 90 -3.24 10.78 6.86
N TYR A 91 -3.77 9.57 6.97
CA TYR A 91 -3.96 8.66 5.85
C TYR A 91 -4.88 9.27 4.79
N ASN A 92 -6.03 9.80 5.21
CA ASN A 92 -7.02 10.36 4.29
C ASN A 92 -6.49 11.57 3.53
N GLU A 93 -5.67 12.39 4.18
CA GLU A 93 -5.03 13.54 3.56
C GLU A 93 -4.08 13.13 2.43
N VAL A 94 -3.22 12.16 2.68
CA VAL A 94 -2.28 11.67 1.66
C VAL A 94 -3.04 10.94 0.55
N TYR A 95 -4.01 10.12 0.92
CA TYR A 95 -4.85 9.42 -0.07
C TYR A 95 -5.49 10.42 -1.04
N GLY A 96 -6.03 11.52 -0.53
CA GLY A 96 -6.67 12.57 -1.34
C GLY A 96 -5.71 13.31 -2.26
N SER A 97 -4.40 13.20 -2.04
CA SER A 97 -3.41 13.78 -2.96
C SER A 97 -3.16 12.89 -4.18
N TYR A 98 -3.58 11.62 -4.13
CA TYR A 98 -3.43 10.67 -5.25
C TYR A 98 -4.74 10.40 -5.97
N PHE A 99 -5.87 10.47 -5.28
CA PHE A 99 -7.17 10.05 -5.81
C PHE A 99 -8.26 11.06 -5.48
N ASP A 100 -9.27 11.11 -6.33
CA ASP A 100 -10.46 11.94 -6.14
C ASP A 100 -11.73 11.07 -6.22
N GLU A 101 -12.90 11.69 -6.37
CA GLU A 101 -14.18 10.99 -6.43
C GLU A 101 -14.34 10.12 -7.68
N LYS A 102 -13.44 10.23 -8.65
CA LYS A 102 -13.40 9.37 -9.85
C LYS A 102 -12.42 8.22 -9.71
N GLY A 103 -11.76 8.12 -8.57
CA GLY A 103 -10.81 7.06 -8.28
C GLY A 103 -11.48 5.75 -7.89
N PRO A 104 -10.71 4.83 -7.31
CA PRO A 104 -11.25 3.53 -6.90
C PRO A 104 -12.25 3.66 -5.76
N THR A 105 -13.14 2.67 -5.67
CA THR A 105 -13.94 2.53 -4.44
C THR A 105 -12.99 2.20 -3.28
N ARG A 106 -13.35 2.62 -2.07
CA ARG A 106 -12.46 2.46 -0.92
C ARG A 106 -13.23 1.98 0.31
N THR A 107 -12.66 1.00 0.99
CA THR A 107 -13.09 0.56 2.31
C THR A 107 -11.91 0.68 3.26
N THR A 108 -12.13 1.26 4.43
CA THR A 108 -11.10 1.40 5.46
C THR A 108 -11.57 0.74 6.74
N VAL A 109 -10.77 -0.17 7.28
CA VAL A 109 -11.08 -0.88 8.53
C VAL A 109 -9.88 -0.83 9.46
N ALA A 110 -10.13 -0.95 10.75
CA ALA A 110 -9.08 -1.10 11.74
C ALA A 110 -8.85 -2.59 12.01
N VAL A 111 -7.60 -2.98 12.15
CA VAL A 111 -7.19 -4.34 12.49
C VAL A 111 -6.34 -4.31 13.74
N HIS A 112 -6.22 -5.45 14.42
CA HIS A 112 -5.44 -5.52 15.65
C HIS A 112 -3.95 -5.31 15.38
N GLN A 113 -3.40 -5.98 14.38
CA GLN A 113 -1.98 -5.91 14.00
C GLN A 113 -1.82 -6.16 12.51
N LEU A 114 -0.68 -5.73 11.97
CA LEU A 114 -0.21 -6.07 10.63
C LEU A 114 1.05 -6.93 10.78
N PRO A 115 1.55 -7.54 9.69
CA PRO A 115 2.69 -8.49 9.77
C PRO A 115 4.03 -7.86 10.16
N HIS A 116 4.04 -6.75 10.84
CA HIS A 116 5.21 -6.14 11.45
C HIS A 116 4.74 -5.08 12.44
N PRO A 117 5.34 -4.99 13.65
CA PRO A 117 4.88 -4.06 14.67
C PRO A 117 5.05 -2.57 14.31
N HIS A 118 5.89 -2.24 13.32
CA HIS A 118 6.08 -0.86 12.88
C HIS A 118 5.16 -0.47 11.73
N LEU A 119 4.34 -1.37 11.21
CA LEU A 119 3.39 -1.06 10.15
C LEU A 119 2.13 -0.47 10.75
N LEU A 120 1.75 0.72 10.26
CA LEU A 120 0.50 1.40 10.63
C LEU A 120 -0.59 1.14 9.61
N ILE A 121 -0.23 0.78 8.37
CA ILE A 121 -1.14 0.72 7.25
C ILE A 121 -0.72 -0.35 6.24
N GLU A 122 -1.72 -0.97 5.64
CA GLU A 122 -1.56 -1.87 4.50
C GLU A 122 -2.75 -1.69 3.58
N MET A 123 -2.55 -1.82 2.27
CA MET A 123 -3.62 -1.73 1.30
C MET A 123 -3.62 -2.95 0.39
N GLN A 124 -4.83 -3.38 0.04
CA GLN A 124 -5.10 -4.38 -0.97
C GLN A 124 -5.85 -3.71 -2.11
N ALA A 125 -5.53 -4.06 -3.36
CA ALA A 125 -6.06 -3.32 -4.50
C ALA A 125 -6.46 -4.24 -5.64
N ILE A 126 -7.42 -3.78 -6.45
CA ILE A 126 -7.82 -4.42 -7.70
C ILE A 126 -7.79 -3.34 -8.78
N ALA A 127 -7.15 -3.64 -9.90
CA ALA A 127 -7.10 -2.76 -11.06
C ALA A 127 -7.68 -3.47 -12.29
N ALA A 128 -8.28 -2.71 -13.20
CA ALA A 128 -8.71 -3.21 -14.49
C ALA A 128 -7.69 -2.76 -15.54
N ILE A 129 -7.00 -3.72 -16.16
CA ILE A 129 -5.96 -3.42 -17.14
C ILE A 129 -6.64 -3.01 -18.45
N ARG A 130 -6.34 -1.81 -18.92
CA ARG A 130 -6.90 -1.31 -20.17
C ARG A 130 -6.22 -2.00 -21.37
N GLU A 131 -7.03 -2.35 -22.34
CA GLU A 131 -6.49 -2.84 -23.61
C GLU A 131 -5.83 -1.68 -24.35
N LYS A 132 -4.73 -1.97 -25.01
CA LYS A 132 -4.00 -0.99 -25.83
C LYS A 132 -4.25 -1.19 -27.30
#